data_b7edcedf46290fea0cd1e80c40924eb4
#
_entry.id   b7edcedf46290fea0cd1e80c40924eb4
#
_cell.length_a   1.000
_cell.length_b   1.000
_cell.length_c   1.000
_cell.angle_alpha   90.00
_cell.angle_beta   90.00
_cell.angle_gamma   90.00
#
_symmetry.space_group_name_H-M   'P 1'
#
loop_
_entity.id
_entity.type
_entity.pdbx_description
1 polymer ?
#
loop_
_entity_poly.entity_id
_entity_poly.type
_entity_poly.pdbx_seq_one_letter_code
_entity_poly.pdbx_strand_id
1 'polypeptide(L)'
;AESGLTGMPYVQQAIFAEVGEFGIHFITISIFLFAFSSLIGNYCYAESNFKFIIDNKKALFIFRIITVIIIFFGAQASFNTIWDLADVLMGFMAIMNIVVILLLGKIAFKCLKDYSIQKKEGKDPIFHPDNLGIKNAEFWHDIEKEYEKPVEV
;
A
#
# COMPACT_ATOMS: atom_id res chain seq x y z
N ALA A 1 7.20 -6.15 36.98
CA ALA A 1 5.80 -6.01 37.38
C ALA A 1 4.96 -6.23 36.12
N GLU A 2 4.28 -7.36 36.02
CA GLU A 2 3.31 -7.63 34.94
C GLU A 2 2.08 -6.75 35.21
N SER A 3 1.98 -5.66 34.47
CA SER A 3 0.87 -4.69 34.63
C SER A 3 -0.44 -5.19 34.05
N GLY A 4 -0.56 -6.40 33.54
CA GLY A 4 -1.78 -6.92 32.93
C GLY A 4 -2.39 -6.05 31.81
N LEU A 5 -1.74 -4.94 31.49
CA LEU A 5 -2.13 -3.99 30.45
C LEU A 5 -1.58 -4.43 29.09
N THR A 6 -2.41 -4.34 28.07
CA THR A 6 -2.02 -4.65 26.69
C THR A 6 -2.31 -3.47 25.78
N GLY A 7 -1.54 -3.33 24.69
CA GLY A 7 -1.75 -2.27 23.71
C GLY A 7 -1.33 -0.88 24.21
N MET A 8 -2.10 0.14 23.84
CA MET A 8 -1.78 1.54 24.14
C MET A 8 -1.63 1.90 25.61
N PRO A 9 -2.50 1.43 26.54
CA PRO A 9 -2.33 1.71 27.96
C PRO A 9 -0.96 1.28 28.52
N TYR A 10 -0.40 0.18 28.00
CA TYR A 10 0.93 -0.27 28.39
C TYR A 10 2.02 0.72 27.95
N VAL A 11 1.94 1.21 26.71
CA VAL A 11 2.89 2.20 26.17
C VAL A 11 2.79 3.52 26.92
N GLN A 12 1.57 3.98 27.20
CA GLN A 12 1.34 5.20 27.97
C GLN A 12 1.92 5.09 29.39
N GLN A 13 1.77 3.95 30.06
CA GLN A 13 2.34 3.72 31.38
C GLN A 13 3.87 3.71 31.35
N ALA A 14 4.48 3.09 30.33
CA ALA A 14 5.93 3.08 30.18
C ALA A 14 6.48 4.49 29.97
N ILE A 15 5.85 5.29 29.11
CA ILE A 15 6.26 6.66 28.84
C ILE A 15 6.02 7.57 30.06
N PHE A 16 4.93 7.36 30.79
CA PHE A 16 4.67 8.09 32.02
C PHE A 16 5.78 7.88 33.04
N ALA A 17 6.29 6.67 33.19
CA ALA A 17 7.38 6.34 34.09
C ALA A 17 8.70 7.07 33.75
N GLU A 18 8.96 7.36 32.49
CA GLU A 18 10.20 8.01 32.05
C GLU A 18 10.08 9.53 31.90
N VAL A 19 8.94 10.04 31.43
CA VAL A 19 8.77 11.45 31.00
C VAL A 19 7.64 12.16 31.78
N GLY A 20 6.82 11.41 32.50
CA GLY A 20 5.69 11.96 33.28
C GLY A 20 4.47 12.28 32.38
N GLU A 21 3.58 13.16 32.86
CA GLU A 21 2.31 13.51 32.21
C GLU A 21 2.48 14.08 30.80
N PHE A 22 3.52 14.87 30.56
CA PHE A 22 3.82 15.41 29.26
C PHE A 22 3.99 14.28 28.21
N GLY A 23 4.65 13.18 28.59
CA GLY A 23 4.85 12.02 27.74
C GLY A 23 3.54 11.35 27.31
N ILE A 24 2.55 11.27 28.22
CA ILE A 24 1.22 10.72 27.89
C ILE A 24 0.53 11.56 26.82
N HIS A 25 0.50 12.88 27.00
CA HIS A 25 -0.14 13.76 26.02
C HIS A 25 0.55 13.73 24.67
N PHE A 26 1.87 13.76 24.67
CA PHE A 26 2.67 13.68 23.46
C PHE A 26 2.39 12.39 22.66
N ILE A 27 2.45 11.22 23.32
CA ILE A 27 2.21 9.95 22.65
C ILE A 27 0.76 9.81 22.17
N THR A 28 -0.20 10.32 22.93
CA THR A 28 -1.62 10.27 22.55
C THR A 28 -1.88 11.08 21.27
N ILE A 29 -1.35 12.30 21.20
CA ILE A 29 -1.47 13.15 20.01
C ILE A 29 -0.72 12.50 18.82
N SER A 30 0.48 11.99 19.05
CA SER A 30 1.27 11.36 18.00
C SER A 30 0.56 10.15 17.38
N ILE A 31 -0.05 9.29 18.20
CA ILE A 31 -0.80 8.14 17.71
C ILE A 31 -2.08 8.54 17.01
N PHE A 32 -2.78 9.55 17.53
CA PHE A 32 -3.96 10.08 16.83
C PHE A 32 -3.59 10.55 15.42
N LEU A 33 -2.53 11.34 15.27
CA LEU A 33 -2.07 11.82 13.98
C LEU A 33 -1.61 10.67 13.07
N PHE A 34 -0.90 9.69 13.62
CA PHE A 34 -0.44 8.52 12.88
C PHE A 34 -1.61 7.65 12.41
N ALA A 35 -2.57 7.36 13.26
CA ALA A 35 -3.76 6.60 12.92
C ALA A 35 -4.60 7.31 11.86
N PHE A 36 -4.79 8.63 12.00
CA PHE A 36 -5.51 9.43 11.04
C PHE A 36 -4.84 9.47 9.66
N SER A 37 -3.53 9.69 9.62
CA SER A 37 -2.78 9.68 8.35
C SER A 37 -2.78 8.32 7.67
N SER A 38 -2.68 7.24 8.45
CA SER A 38 -2.77 5.86 7.96
C SER A 38 -4.15 5.54 7.39
N LEU A 39 -5.21 6.00 8.05
CA LEU A 39 -6.59 5.84 7.57
C LEU A 39 -6.79 6.54 6.22
N ILE A 40 -6.32 7.79 6.09
CA ILE A 40 -6.39 8.53 4.82
C ILE A 40 -5.57 7.83 3.73
N GLY A 41 -4.35 7.41 4.03
CA GLY A 41 -3.49 6.70 3.09
C GLY A 41 -4.16 5.42 2.55
N ASN A 42 -4.67 4.58 3.44
CA ASN A 42 -5.37 3.36 3.07
C ASN A 42 -6.65 3.65 2.26
N TYR A 43 -7.39 4.69 2.63
CA TYR A 43 -8.54 5.12 1.86
C TYR A 43 -8.17 5.56 0.43
N CYS A 44 -7.10 6.35 0.27
CA CYS A 44 -6.60 6.76 -1.05
C CYS A 44 -6.19 5.57 -1.92
N TYR A 45 -5.51 4.57 -1.35
CA TYR A 45 -5.18 3.34 -2.06
C TYR A 45 -6.43 2.56 -2.48
N ALA A 46 -7.39 2.40 -1.58
CA ALA A 46 -8.63 1.70 -1.86
C ALA A 46 -9.45 2.42 -2.95
N GLU A 47 -9.56 3.76 -2.88
CA GLU A 47 -10.27 4.57 -3.87
C GLU A 47 -9.57 4.50 -5.25
N SER A 48 -8.26 4.55 -5.31
CA SER A 48 -7.50 4.45 -6.55
C SER A 48 -7.69 3.08 -7.23
N ASN A 49 -7.62 2.00 -6.45
CA ASN A 49 -7.88 0.66 -6.96
C ASN A 49 -9.33 0.49 -7.41
N PHE A 50 -10.29 1.04 -6.68
CA PHE A 50 -11.69 1.00 -7.06
C PHE A 50 -11.95 1.73 -8.37
N LYS A 51 -11.37 2.92 -8.56
CA LYS A 51 -11.47 3.68 -9.81
C LYS A 51 -10.86 2.95 -11.01
N PHE A 52 -9.77 2.21 -10.79
CA PHE A 52 -9.15 1.41 -11.84
C PHE A 52 -10.08 0.30 -12.35
N ILE A 53 -10.89 -0.28 -11.46
CA ILE A 53 -11.82 -1.37 -11.81
C ILE A 53 -13.15 -0.81 -12.36
N ILE A 54 -13.66 0.27 -11.74
CA ILE A 54 -14.99 0.84 -12.04
C ILE A 54 -14.88 2.36 -12.19
N ASP A 55 -14.84 2.83 -13.43
CA ASP A 55 -14.86 4.27 -13.74
C ASP A 55 -16.32 4.79 -13.80
N ASN A 56 -16.96 4.88 -12.61
CA ASN A 56 -18.31 5.39 -12.48
C ASN A 56 -18.46 6.27 -11.24
N LYS A 57 -18.84 7.53 -11.43
CA LYS A 57 -19.02 8.52 -10.34
C LYS A 57 -20.05 8.09 -9.28
N LYS A 58 -21.13 7.42 -9.69
CA LYS A 58 -22.16 6.93 -8.75
C LYS A 58 -21.63 5.77 -7.90
N ALA A 59 -20.92 4.83 -8.53
CA ALA A 59 -20.28 3.71 -7.82
C ALA A 59 -19.24 4.21 -6.83
N LEU A 60 -18.42 5.20 -7.20
CA LEU A 60 -17.47 5.83 -6.31
C LEU A 60 -18.13 6.50 -5.11
N PHE A 61 -19.25 7.18 -5.30
CA PHE A 61 -20.00 7.78 -4.20
C PHE A 61 -20.53 6.72 -3.22
N ILE A 62 -21.10 5.63 -3.75
CA ILE A 62 -21.55 4.50 -2.93
C ILE A 62 -20.37 3.88 -2.15
N PHE A 63 -19.22 3.67 -2.80
CA PHE A 63 -18.01 3.19 -2.16
C PHE A 63 -17.60 4.07 -0.97
N ARG A 64 -17.63 5.39 -1.13
CA ARG A 64 -17.31 6.34 -0.05
C ARG A 64 -18.25 6.22 1.14
N ILE A 65 -19.56 6.10 0.88
CA ILE A 65 -20.56 5.93 1.94
C ILE A 65 -20.32 4.61 2.69
N ILE A 66 -20.10 3.52 1.96
CA ILE A 66 -19.81 2.22 2.57
C ILE A 66 -18.54 2.30 3.44
N THR A 67 -17.48 2.95 2.98
CA THR A 67 -16.24 3.13 3.73
C THR A 67 -16.50 3.88 5.05
N VAL A 68 -17.27 4.97 5.03
CA VAL A 68 -17.60 5.72 6.25
C VAL A 68 -18.40 4.85 7.23
N ILE A 69 -19.35 4.07 6.73
CA ILE A 69 -20.16 3.16 7.55
C ILE A 69 -19.26 2.09 8.20
N ILE A 70 -18.33 1.49 7.45
CA ILE A 70 -17.40 0.49 7.97
C ILE A 70 -16.51 1.10 9.06
N ILE A 71 -15.99 2.31 8.86
CA ILE A 71 -15.15 2.99 9.86
C ILE A 71 -15.96 3.26 11.13
N PHE A 72 -17.21 3.72 10.99
CA PHE A 72 -18.08 4.00 12.12
C PHE A 72 -18.39 2.75 12.96
N PHE A 73 -18.76 1.65 12.33
CA PHE A 73 -19.02 0.40 13.04
C PHE A 73 -17.73 -0.24 13.56
N GLY A 74 -16.62 -0.13 12.83
CA GLY A 74 -15.32 -0.60 13.27
C GLY A 74 -14.85 0.11 14.54
N ALA A 75 -15.10 1.42 14.66
CA ALA A 75 -14.76 2.19 15.86
C ALA A 75 -15.53 1.77 17.12
N GLN A 76 -16.67 1.09 16.97
CA GLN A 76 -17.50 0.60 18.08
C GLN A 76 -17.26 -0.87 18.43
N ALA A 77 -16.59 -1.62 17.56
CA ALA A 77 -16.29 -3.01 17.78
C ALA A 77 -15.20 -3.20 18.86
N SER A 78 -15.17 -4.38 19.49
CA SER A 78 -14.13 -4.68 20.47
C SER A 78 -12.75 -4.72 19.81
N PHE A 79 -11.73 -4.27 20.53
CA PHE A 79 -10.35 -4.25 20.04
C PHE A 79 -9.90 -5.64 19.54
N ASN A 80 -10.16 -6.69 20.29
CA ASN A 80 -9.77 -8.04 19.91
C ASN A 80 -10.44 -8.49 18.61
N THR A 81 -11.75 -8.25 18.47
CA THR A 81 -12.48 -8.64 17.25
C THR A 81 -11.93 -7.95 16.00
N ILE A 82 -11.60 -6.65 16.11
CA ILE A 82 -11.03 -5.91 14.99
C ILE A 82 -9.63 -6.42 14.65
N TRP A 83 -8.84 -6.75 15.69
CA TRP A 83 -7.49 -7.27 15.50
C TRP A 83 -7.49 -8.64 14.82
N ASP A 84 -8.33 -9.56 15.30
CA ASP A 84 -8.49 -10.88 14.70
C ASP A 84 -8.97 -10.79 13.24
N LEU A 85 -9.92 -9.89 12.96
CA LEU A 85 -10.39 -9.66 11.60
C LEU A 85 -9.27 -9.08 10.71
N ALA A 86 -8.48 -8.14 11.22
CA ALA A 86 -7.35 -7.57 10.49
C ALA A 86 -6.31 -8.65 10.14
N ASP A 87 -5.97 -9.54 11.08
CA ASP A 87 -5.03 -10.63 10.85
C ASP A 87 -5.52 -11.59 9.75
N VAL A 88 -6.79 -11.97 9.77
CA VAL A 88 -7.39 -12.82 8.72
C VAL A 88 -7.32 -12.14 7.35
N LEU A 89 -7.69 -10.86 7.27
CA LEU A 89 -7.65 -10.10 6.00
C LEU A 89 -6.22 -9.90 5.49
N MET A 90 -5.27 -9.61 6.38
CA MET A 90 -3.85 -9.51 6.03
C MET A 90 -3.29 -10.85 5.54
N GLY A 91 -3.66 -11.96 6.18
CA GLY A 91 -3.28 -13.30 5.74
C GLY A 91 -3.80 -13.61 4.33
N PHE A 92 -5.06 -13.30 4.06
CA PHE A 92 -5.64 -13.46 2.73
C PHE A 92 -4.93 -12.59 1.68
N MET A 93 -4.68 -11.33 2.00
CA MET A 93 -3.93 -10.42 1.12
C MET A 93 -2.51 -10.94 0.83
N ALA A 94 -1.83 -11.48 1.84
CA ALA A 94 -0.49 -12.05 1.68
C ALA A 94 -0.49 -13.24 0.72
N ILE A 95 -1.46 -14.16 0.85
CA ILE A 95 -1.60 -15.32 -0.05
C ILE A 95 -1.82 -14.86 -1.49
N MET A 96 -2.74 -13.93 -1.70
CA MET A 96 -2.99 -13.38 -3.05
C MET A 96 -1.73 -12.72 -3.63
N ASN A 97 -1.01 -11.97 -2.82
CA ASN A 97 0.24 -11.32 -3.24
C ASN A 97 1.32 -12.31 -3.65
N ILE A 98 1.50 -13.39 -2.87
CA ILE A 98 2.46 -14.46 -3.18
C ILE A 98 2.12 -15.11 -4.52
N VAL A 99 0.84 -15.42 -4.77
CA VAL A 99 0.41 -16.00 -6.06
C VAL A 99 0.76 -15.07 -7.22
N VAL A 100 0.46 -13.78 -7.11
CA VAL A 100 0.77 -12.79 -8.14
C VAL A 100 2.28 -12.68 -8.36
N ILE A 101 3.09 -12.62 -7.29
CA ILE A 101 4.55 -12.55 -7.39
C ILE A 101 5.11 -13.80 -8.09
N LEU A 102 4.60 -14.99 -7.78
CA LEU A 102 5.03 -16.23 -8.42
C LEU A 102 4.70 -16.24 -9.93
N LEU A 103 3.54 -15.74 -10.31
CA LEU A 103 3.12 -15.64 -11.72
C LEU A 103 3.97 -14.61 -12.49
N LEU A 104 4.24 -13.47 -11.89
CA LEU A 104 5.00 -12.39 -12.51
C LEU A 104 6.53 -12.59 -12.40
N GLY A 105 6.99 -13.50 -11.56
CA GLY A 105 8.41 -13.72 -11.29
C GLY A 105 9.22 -14.02 -12.56
N LYS A 106 8.69 -14.81 -13.48
CA LYS A 106 9.35 -15.11 -14.76
C LYS A 106 9.55 -13.85 -15.61
N ILE A 107 8.60 -12.94 -15.60
CA ILE A 107 8.67 -11.67 -16.33
C ILE A 107 9.72 -10.78 -15.67
N ALA A 108 9.69 -10.65 -14.35
CA ALA A 108 10.65 -9.87 -13.58
C ALA A 108 12.09 -10.33 -13.81
N PHE A 109 12.35 -11.64 -13.83
CA PHE A 109 13.68 -12.18 -14.14
C PHE A 109 14.12 -11.90 -15.58
N LYS A 110 13.21 -11.92 -16.57
CA LYS A 110 13.54 -11.53 -17.93
C LYS A 110 13.95 -10.06 -18.01
N CYS A 111 13.20 -9.17 -17.39
CA CYS A 111 13.52 -7.74 -17.32
C CYS A 111 14.85 -7.48 -16.62
N LEU A 112 15.11 -8.15 -15.50
CA LEU A 112 16.39 -8.02 -14.78
C LEU A 112 17.58 -8.49 -15.62
N LYS A 113 17.41 -9.58 -16.36
CA LYS A 113 18.47 -10.09 -17.25
C LYS A 113 18.77 -9.11 -18.37
N ASP A 114 17.74 -8.58 -19.02
CA ASP A 114 17.88 -7.59 -20.09
C ASP A 114 18.57 -6.32 -19.57
N TYR A 115 18.10 -5.76 -18.47
CA TYR A 115 18.74 -4.63 -17.79
C TYR A 115 20.23 -4.87 -17.52
N SER A 116 20.55 -6.06 -17.01
CA SER A 116 21.93 -6.42 -16.65
C SER A 116 22.84 -6.52 -17.89
N ILE A 117 22.30 -6.99 -19.02
CA ILE A 117 23.05 -7.09 -20.28
C ILE A 117 23.32 -5.67 -20.82
N GLN A 118 22.32 -4.84 -20.94
CA GLN A 118 22.45 -3.47 -21.46
C GLN A 118 23.44 -2.66 -20.61
N LYS A 119 23.38 -2.81 -19.27
CA LYS A 119 24.31 -2.11 -18.37
C LYS A 119 25.76 -2.59 -18.50
N LYS A 120 25.99 -3.90 -18.73
CA LYS A 120 27.33 -4.44 -18.99
C LYS A 120 27.91 -3.94 -20.30
N GLU A 121 27.06 -3.65 -21.30
CA GLU A 121 27.46 -3.08 -22.58
C GLU A 121 27.74 -1.55 -22.50
N GLY A 122 27.59 -0.94 -21.31
CA GLY A 122 27.80 0.50 -21.10
C GLY A 122 26.67 1.37 -21.65
N LYS A 123 25.53 0.79 -21.98
CA LYS A 123 24.33 1.51 -22.45
C LYS A 123 23.52 2.02 -21.27
N ASP A 124 22.71 3.07 -21.53
CA ASP A 124 21.62 3.45 -20.62
C ASP A 124 20.46 2.49 -20.85
N PRO A 125 20.07 1.66 -19.85
CA PRO A 125 19.10 0.60 -20.06
C PRO A 125 17.71 1.14 -20.38
N ILE A 126 17.17 0.80 -21.54
CA ILE A 126 15.81 1.12 -21.96
C ILE A 126 15.00 -0.15 -22.02
N PHE A 127 13.80 -0.10 -21.45
CA PHE A 127 12.90 -1.25 -21.41
C PHE A 127 12.03 -1.32 -22.65
N HIS A 128 12.20 -2.39 -23.45
CA HIS A 128 11.40 -2.69 -24.62
C HIS A 128 10.62 -4.00 -24.41
N PRO A 129 9.30 -3.93 -24.10
CA PRO A 129 8.50 -5.11 -23.79
C PRO A 129 8.44 -6.13 -24.90
N ASP A 130 8.43 -5.71 -26.16
CA ASP A 130 8.34 -6.58 -27.32
C ASP A 130 9.58 -7.45 -27.48
N ASN A 131 10.77 -6.92 -27.22
CA ASN A 131 12.03 -7.66 -27.28
C ASN A 131 12.08 -8.80 -26.27
N LEU A 132 11.32 -8.66 -25.17
CA LEU A 132 11.22 -9.65 -24.11
C LEU A 132 10.02 -10.60 -24.27
N GLY A 133 9.19 -10.39 -25.30
CA GLY A 133 7.96 -11.14 -25.52
C GLY A 133 6.93 -10.94 -24.41
N ILE A 134 6.90 -9.75 -23.79
CA ILE A 134 5.93 -9.37 -22.77
C ILE A 134 4.69 -8.82 -23.47
N LYS A 135 3.55 -9.48 -23.26
CA LYS A 135 2.26 -9.08 -23.83
C LYS A 135 1.50 -8.18 -22.86
N ASN A 136 0.57 -7.36 -23.37
CA ASN A 136 -0.30 -6.47 -22.61
C ASN A 136 0.49 -5.38 -21.83
N ALA A 137 1.55 -4.86 -22.44
CA ALA A 137 2.37 -3.78 -21.89
C ALA A 137 2.02 -2.42 -22.53
N GLU A 138 0.74 -2.14 -22.73
CA GLU A 138 0.22 -0.96 -23.45
C GLU A 138 0.79 0.35 -22.94
N PHE A 139 0.84 0.51 -21.64
CA PHE A 139 1.41 1.70 -21.00
C PHE A 139 2.88 1.95 -21.39
N TRP A 140 3.66 0.88 -21.53
CA TRP A 140 5.08 1.00 -21.91
C TRP A 140 5.26 1.32 -23.39
N HIS A 141 4.37 0.87 -24.25
CA HIS A 141 4.37 1.25 -25.67
C HIS A 141 4.07 2.75 -25.86
N ASP A 142 3.25 3.35 -25.01
CA ASP A 142 2.96 4.76 -25.06
C ASP A 142 4.16 5.60 -24.58
N ILE A 143 4.86 5.14 -23.53
CA ILE A 143 6.11 5.74 -23.06
C ILE A 143 7.20 5.62 -24.12
N GLU A 144 7.36 4.47 -24.78
CA GLU A 144 8.35 4.26 -25.83
C GLU A 144 8.18 5.28 -26.98
N LYS A 145 6.95 5.51 -27.43
CA LYS A 145 6.62 6.54 -28.41
C LYS A 145 6.96 7.97 -27.94
N GLU A 146 6.92 8.22 -26.66
CA GLU A 146 7.28 9.53 -26.07
C GLU A 146 8.80 9.73 -26.07
N TYR A 147 9.58 8.69 -25.80
CA TYR A 147 11.05 8.73 -25.85
C TYR A 147 11.59 8.81 -27.29
N GLU A 148 10.86 8.29 -28.28
CA GLU A 148 11.25 8.36 -29.69
C GLU A 148 10.96 9.72 -30.35
N LYS A 149 10.19 10.61 -29.69
CA LYS A 149 10.00 11.96 -30.21
C LYS A 149 11.31 12.74 -30.14
N PRO A 150 11.77 13.32 -31.25
CA PRO A 150 12.97 14.17 -31.24
C PRO A 150 12.74 15.31 -30.25
N VAL A 151 13.74 15.55 -29.39
CA VAL A 151 13.76 16.69 -28.49
C VAL A 151 13.71 17.93 -29.40
N GLU A 152 12.57 18.60 -29.45
CA GLU A 152 12.49 19.93 -30.13
C GLU A 152 13.40 20.88 -29.35
N VAL A 153 14.53 21.23 -29.99
CA VAL A 153 15.54 22.20 -29.52
C VAL A 153 15.07 23.61 -29.84
#